data_5ec9961191bcc16b5ac6db1b9fa5e1db
#
_entry.id   5ec9961191bcc16b5ac6db1b9fa5e1db
#
_cell.length_a   1.000
_cell.length_b   1.000
_cell.length_c   1.000
_cell.angle_alpha   90.00
_cell.angle_beta   90.00
_cell.angle_gamma   90.00
#
_symmetry.space_group_name_H-M   'P 1'
#
loop_
_entity.id
_entity.type
_entity.pdbx_description
1 polymer ?
#
loop_
_entity_poly.entity_id
_entity_poly.type
_entity_poly.pdbx_seq_one_letter_code
_entity_poly.pdbx_strand_id
1 'polypeptide(L)'
;MISREMCVLLDDFRQKKKLSMIKFTDEIVSLRQYTRYLYGTSEMPFKMFVELCGRIHIDPQYLIFELERKRIEQLTTLDDLNRAVITNDYAQANLLIKQLREETLLDKANETY
;
A
#
# COMPACT_ATOMS: atom_id res chain seq x y z
N MET A 1 5.63 -14.68 5.60
CA MET A 1 4.88 -14.75 4.33
C MET A 1 4.35 -13.38 3.94
N ILE A 2 4.30 -13.10 2.66
CA ILE A 2 3.87 -11.80 2.17
C ILE A 2 2.37 -11.84 1.91
N SER A 3 1.65 -10.85 2.43
CA SER A 3 0.20 -10.80 2.27
C SER A 3 -0.17 -10.44 0.83
N ARG A 4 -1.44 -10.71 0.49
CA ARG A 4 -1.94 -10.34 -0.82
C ARG A 4 -1.86 -8.83 -1.04
N GLU A 5 -2.17 -8.08 -0.01
CA GLU A 5 -2.11 -6.61 -0.09
C GLU A 5 -0.71 -6.12 -0.43
N MET A 6 0.30 -6.76 0.14
CA MET A 6 1.68 -6.41 -0.15
C MET A 6 2.03 -6.78 -1.59
N CYS A 7 1.53 -7.93 -2.08
CA CYS A 7 1.75 -8.33 -3.46
C CYS A 7 1.12 -7.34 -4.44
N VAL A 8 -0.08 -6.88 -4.12
CA VAL A 8 -0.77 -5.89 -4.96
C VAL A 8 0.00 -4.58 -4.97
N LEU A 9 0.50 -4.15 -3.81
CA LEU A 9 1.30 -2.94 -3.73
C LEU A 9 2.59 -3.07 -4.54
N LEU A 10 3.23 -4.22 -4.45
CA LEU A 10 4.42 -4.50 -5.24
C LEU A 10 4.12 -4.40 -6.74
N ASP A 11 2.98 -4.96 -7.16
CA ASP A 11 2.58 -4.90 -8.56
C ASP A 11 2.26 -3.48 -9.01
N ASP A 12 1.70 -2.66 -8.13
CA ASP A 12 1.46 -1.26 -8.44
C ASP A 12 2.76 -0.54 -8.74
N PHE A 13 3.81 -0.81 -7.96
CA PHE A 13 5.12 -0.22 -8.21
C PHE A 13 5.73 -0.75 -9.49
N ARG A 14 5.52 -2.03 -9.80
CA ARG A 14 5.96 -2.58 -11.07
C ARG A 14 5.34 -1.81 -12.23
N GLN A 15 4.05 -1.55 -12.14
CA GLN A 15 3.34 -0.82 -13.20
C GLN A 15 3.85 0.61 -13.33
N LYS A 16 4.13 1.25 -12.21
CA LYS A 16 4.66 2.60 -12.22
C LYS A 16 6.04 2.66 -12.88
N LYS A 17 6.80 1.58 -12.76
CA LYS A 17 8.11 1.46 -13.42
C LYS A 17 7.97 1.03 -14.88
N LYS A 18 6.74 0.79 -15.34
CA LYS A 18 6.45 0.39 -16.70
C LYS A 18 7.14 -0.90 -17.12
N LEU A 19 7.28 -1.81 -16.18
CA LEU A 19 7.90 -3.10 -16.42
C LEU A 19 6.80 -4.14 -16.61
N SER A 20 6.87 -4.91 -17.69
CA SER A 20 5.87 -5.94 -17.95
C SER A 20 5.94 -7.04 -16.89
N MET A 21 4.82 -7.73 -16.70
CA MET A 21 4.76 -8.82 -15.74
C MET A 21 5.75 -9.93 -16.12
N ILE A 22 5.89 -10.18 -17.40
CA ILE A 22 6.81 -11.21 -17.90
C ILE A 22 8.25 -10.87 -17.53
N LYS A 23 8.66 -9.63 -17.79
CA LYS A 23 10.03 -9.21 -17.49
C LYS A 23 10.28 -9.13 -16.00
N PHE A 24 9.26 -8.70 -15.26
CA PHE A 24 9.36 -8.54 -13.81
C PHE A 24 9.60 -9.89 -13.13
N THR A 25 8.94 -10.92 -13.59
CA THR A 25 9.01 -12.25 -12.97
C THR A 25 10.08 -13.16 -13.58
N ASP A 26 10.70 -12.72 -14.65
CA ASP A 26 11.66 -13.55 -15.39
C ASP A 26 12.76 -14.10 -14.48
N GLU A 27 12.96 -15.42 -14.53
CA GLU A 27 13.98 -16.12 -13.76
C GLU A 27 13.78 -16.07 -12.23
N ILE A 28 12.66 -15.53 -11.78
CA ILE A 28 12.35 -15.49 -10.34
C ILE A 28 11.17 -16.40 -10.04
N VAL A 29 10.08 -16.22 -10.76
CA VAL A 29 8.86 -16.98 -10.51
C VAL A 29 8.09 -17.06 -11.83
N SER A 30 7.29 -18.13 -11.98
CA SER A 30 6.47 -18.25 -13.19
C SER A 30 5.35 -17.20 -13.16
N LEU A 31 4.93 -16.78 -14.34
CA LEU A 31 3.84 -15.83 -14.45
C LEU A 31 2.57 -16.34 -13.78
N ARG A 32 2.31 -17.63 -13.94
CA ARG A 32 1.15 -18.27 -13.35
C ARG A 32 1.19 -18.19 -11.83
N GLN A 33 2.34 -18.46 -11.24
CA GLN A 33 2.48 -18.42 -9.79
C GLN A 33 2.40 -16.99 -9.26
N TYR A 34 2.98 -16.05 -9.99
CA TYR A 34 2.90 -14.65 -9.60
C TYR A 34 1.44 -14.18 -9.59
N THR A 35 0.67 -14.59 -10.59
CA THR A 35 -0.76 -14.27 -10.66
C THR A 35 -1.51 -14.83 -9.46
N ARG A 36 -1.14 -16.03 -9.02
CA ARG A 36 -1.76 -16.63 -7.84
C ARG A 36 -1.49 -15.81 -6.58
N TYR A 37 -0.29 -15.24 -6.48
CA TYR A 37 0.02 -14.37 -5.36
C TYR A 37 -0.89 -13.13 -5.37
N LEU A 38 -1.11 -12.56 -6.54
CA LEU A 38 -1.95 -11.36 -6.66
C LEU A 38 -3.41 -11.66 -6.32
N TYR A 39 -3.88 -12.85 -6.64
CA TYR A 39 -5.26 -13.23 -6.32
C TYR A 39 -5.43 -13.75 -4.90
N GLY A 40 -4.33 -13.97 -4.20
CA GLY A 40 -4.41 -14.45 -2.83
C GLY A 40 -4.61 -15.95 -2.69
N THR A 41 -4.46 -16.70 -3.78
CA THR A 41 -4.60 -18.15 -3.73
C THR A 41 -3.32 -18.86 -3.31
N SER A 42 -2.22 -18.13 -3.24
CA SER A 42 -0.94 -18.63 -2.74
C SER A 42 -0.25 -17.52 -1.99
N GLU A 43 0.64 -17.89 -1.08
CA GLU A 43 1.40 -16.90 -0.31
C GLU A 43 2.82 -16.80 -0.86
N MET A 44 3.27 -15.57 -1.07
CA MET A 44 4.59 -15.32 -1.60
C MET A 44 5.64 -15.47 -0.49
N PRO A 45 6.70 -16.27 -0.72
CA PRO A 45 7.79 -16.34 0.24
C PRO A 45 8.52 -15.00 0.33
N PHE A 46 9.01 -14.67 1.51
CA PHE A 46 9.69 -13.39 1.72
C PHE A 46 10.91 -13.25 0.81
N LYS A 47 11.66 -14.34 0.63
CA LYS A 47 12.83 -14.30 -0.22
C LYS A 47 12.48 -13.86 -1.64
N MET A 48 11.37 -14.38 -2.16
CA MET A 48 10.92 -14.03 -3.51
C MET A 48 10.50 -12.57 -3.58
N PHE A 49 9.85 -12.09 -2.52
CA PHE A 49 9.46 -10.68 -2.41
C PHE A 49 10.69 -9.78 -2.51
N VAL A 50 11.75 -10.14 -1.79
CA VAL A 50 12.99 -9.37 -1.80
C VAL A 50 13.60 -9.35 -3.21
N GLU A 51 13.57 -10.49 -3.89
CA GLU A 51 14.13 -10.57 -5.24
C GLU A 51 13.34 -9.72 -6.23
N LEU A 52 12.01 -9.75 -6.12
CA LEU A 52 11.18 -8.95 -6.99
C LEU A 52 11.36 -7.46 -6.72
N CYS A 53 11.47 -7.08 -5.46
CA CYS A 53 11.75 -5.69 -5.10
C CYS A 53 13.09 -5.24 -5.70
N GLY A 54 14.08 -6.13 -5.69
CA GLY A 54 15.37 -5.82 -6.29
C GLY A 54 15.28 -5.57 -7.78
N ARG A 55 14.36 -6.25 -8.46
CA ARG A 55 14.18 -6.10 -9.90
C ARG A 55 13.70 -4.68 -10.27
N ILE A 56 12.92 -4.06 -9.39
CA ILE A 56 12.42 -2.70 -9.61
C ILE A 56 13.15 -1.68 -8.75
N HIS A 57 14.24 -2.10 -8.12
CA HIS A 57 15.12 -1.20 -7.35
C HIS A 57 14.39 -0.50 -6.20
N ILE A 58 13.56 -1.25 -5.49
CA ILE A 58 12.83 -0.73 -4.34
C ILE A 58 13.23 -1.55 -3.12
N ASP A 59 13.50 -0.86 -2.01
CA ASP A 59 13.81 -1.51 -0.75
C ASP A 59 12.55 -2.22 -0.24
N PRO A 60 12.63 -3.53 0.05
CA PRO A 60 11.46 -4.23 0.60
C PRO A 60 10.90 -3.59 1.84
N GLN A 61 11.75 -3.04 2.70
CA GLN A 61 11.29 -2.38 3.91
C GLN A 61 10.46 -1.13 3.60
N TYR A 62 10.77 -0.46 2.51
CA TYR A 62 10.02 0.70 2.10
C TYR A 62 8.58 0.31 1.77
N LEU A 63 8.38 -0.81 1.06
CA LEU A 63 7.03 -1.27 0.74
C LEU A 63 6.26 -1.68 1.98
N ILE A 64 6.93 -2.36 2.91
CA ILE A 64 6.30 -2.76 4.16
C ILE A 64 5.86 -1.52 4.93
N PHE A 65 6.73 -0.53 5.01
CA PHE A 65 6.44 0.72 5.69
C PHE A 65 5.27 1.46 5.04
N GLU A 66 5.26 1.50 3.72
CA GLU A 66 4.19 2.16 2.98
C GLU A 66 2.83 1.52 3.22
N LEU A 67 2.78 0.19 3.26
CA LEU A 67 1.53 -0.51 3.53
C LEU A 67 1.03 -0.21 4.93
N GLU A 68 1.93 -0.24 5.91
CA GLU A 68 1.57 0.04 7.29
C GLU A 68 1.13 1.48 7.46
N ARG A 69 1.80 2.40 6.80
CA ARG A 69 1.43 3.80 6.85
C ARG A 69 0.02 4.03 6.32
N LYS A 70 -0.32 3.39 5.21
CA LYS A 70 -1.65 3.51 4.64
C LYS A 70 -2.72 2.95 5.58
N ARG A 71 -2.43 1.84 6.23
CA ARG A 71 -3.35 1.24 7.18
C ARG A 71 -3.59 2.16 8.37
N ILE A 72 -2.51 2.71 8.90
CA ILE A 72 -2.58 3.61 10.04
C ILE A 72 -3.38 4.87 9.70
N GLU A 73 -3.13 5.44 8.54
CA GLU A 73 -3.86 6.61 8.08
C GLU A 73 -5.35 6.37 8.00
N GLN A 74 -5.74 5.24 7.42
CA GLN A 74 -7.15 4.91 7.29
C GLN A 74 -7.83 4.76 8.65
N LEU A 75 -7.19 4.05 9.56
CA LEU A 75 -7.75 3.82 10.88
C LEU A 75 -7.84 5.12 11.68
N THR A 76 -6.78 5.91 11.65
CA THR A 76 -6.73 7.18 12.37
C THR A 76 -7.80 8.15 11.86
N THR A 77 -7.94 8.22 10.54
CA THR A 77 -8.91 9.09 9.90
C THR A 77 -10.32 8.75 10.34
N LEU A 78 -10.70 7.49 10.28
CA LEU A 78 -12.03 7.06 10.65
C LEU A 78 -12.30 7.30 12.14
N ASP A 79 -11.31 7.00 12.97
CA ASP A 79 -11.45 7.17 14.41
C ASP A 79 -11.62 8.64 14.78
N ASP A 80 -10.85 9.51 14.17
CA ASP A 80 -10.91 10.94 14.43
C ASP A 80 -12.27 11.52 14.03
N LEU A 81 -12.77 11.13 12.88
CA LEU A 81 -14.08 11.60 12.41
C LEU A 81 -15.19 11.09 13.32
N ASN A 82 -15.13 9.83 13.71
CA ASN A 82 -16.14 9.27 14.61
C ASN A 82 -16.15 10.00 15.95
N ARG A 83 -14.97 10.30 16.48
CA ARG A 83 -14.88 11.00 17.74
C ARG A 83 -15.50 12.39 17.67
N ALA A 84 -15.19 13.10 16.60
CA ALA A 84 -15.73 14.47 16.43
C ALA A 84 -17.24 14.46 16.33
N VAL A 85 -17.80 13.49 15.63
CA VAL A 85 -19.25 13.37 15.46
C VAL A 85 -19.90 13.02 16.79
N ILE A 86 -19.32 12.09 17.53
CA ILE A 86 -19.87 11.65 18.81
C ILE A 86 -19.91 12.78 19.82
N THR A 87 -18.92 13.65 19.80
CA THR A 87 -18.85 14.76 20.73
C THR A 87 -19.64 15.97 20.26
N ASN A 88 -20.26 15.89 19.09
CA ASN A 88 -21.01 17.01 18.48
C ASN A 88 -20.14 18.24 18.27
N ASP A 89 -18.88 18.03 18.00
CA ASP A 89 -17.96 19.13 17.76
C ASP A 89 -17.82 19.32 16.26
N TYR A 90 -18.78 20.05 15.71
CA TYR A 90 -18.83 20.24 14.26
C TYR A 90 -17.66 21.06 13.73
N ALA A 91 -17.17 22.00 14.53
CA ALA A 91 -15.99 22.77 14.13
C ALA A 91 -14.78 21.87 13.99
N GLN A 92 -14.59 20.97 14.94
CA GLN A 92 -13.49 20.05 14.88
C GLN A 92 -13.67 19.04 13.76
N ALA A 93 -14.89 18.57 13.54
CA ALA A 93 -15.17 17.67 12.43
C ALA A 93 -14.80 18.30 11.09
N ASN A 94 -15.19 19.58 10.91
CA ASN A 94 -14.85 20.30 9.70
C ASN A 94 -13.35 20.45 9.54
N LEU A 95 -12.66 20.72 10.62
CA LEU A 95 -11.22 20.86 10.61
C LEU A 95 -10.56 19.55 10.21
N LEU A 96 -11.02 18.44 10.76
CA LEU A 96 -10.48 17.13 10.44
C LEU A 96 -10.72 16.79 8.97
N ILE A 97 -11.90 17.09 8.45
CA ILE A 97 -12.21 16.83 7.06
C ILE A 97 -11.28 17.64 6.16
N LYS A 98 -11.05 18.88 6.49
CA LYS A 98 -10.15 19.73 5.73
C LYS A 98 -8.72 19.19 5.78
N GLN A 99 -8.30 18.79 6.97
CA GLN A 99 -6.98 18.24 7.17
C GLN A 99 -6.77 16.96 6.36
N LEU A 100 -7.73 16.06 6.39
CA LEU A 100 -7.68 14.85 5.62
C LEU A 100 -7.59 15.09 4.12
N ARG A 101 -8.35 16.08 3.67
CA ARG A 101 -8.34 16.44 2.26
C ARG A 101 -6.96 16.93 1.84
N GLU A 102 -6.34 17.76 2.65
CA GLU A 102 -5.01 18.26 2.36
C GLU A 102 -3.97 17.16 2.37
N GLU A 103 -4.01 16.31 3.40
CA GLU A 103 -3.07 15.20 3.51
C GLU A 103 -3.24 14.21 2.37
N THR A 104 -4.47 13.94 2.00
CA THR A 104 -4.75 13.02 0.93
C THR A 104 -4.22 13.54 -0.40
N LEU A 105 -4.36 14.82 -0.64
CA LEU A 105 -3.83 15.42 -1.86
C LEU A 105 -2.32 15.45 -1.87
N LEU A 106 -1.72 15.74 -0.72
CA LEU A 106 -0.28 15.77 -0.60
C LEU A 106 0.32 14.39 -0.70
N ASP A 107 -0.35 13.45 -0.10
CA ASP A 107 0.12 12.11 -0.03
C ASP A 107 -0.14 11.39 -1.18
N LYS A 108 -1.07 11.65 -1.60
CA LYS A 108 -1.40 11.03 -2.72
C LYS A 108 -0.56 11.48 -3.45
N ALA A 109 -0.47 12.02 -2.72
CA ALA A 109 0.03 12.66 -1.78
C ALA A 109 0.37 11.89 -0.66
N ASN A 110 0.10 11.97 0.42
CA ASN A 110 0.34 11.66 1.39
C ASN A 110 -0.18 11.14 2.28
N GLU A 111 -0.63 11.35 2.99
CA GLU A 111 -1.17 11.21 3.71
C GLU A 111 -1.13 11.25 4.60
N THR A 112 -1.05 11.73 5.28
CA THR A 112 -1.06 11.93 5.98
C THR A 112 -1.16 11.88 6.91
N TYR A 113 -1.01 11.78 7.49
CA TYR A 113 -0.83 12.00 8.44
C TYR A 113 -0.51 11.25 8.87
#